data_2fd5ca03d9cbb49bf8859ff86ebd848f
#
_entry.id   2fd5ca03d9cbb49bf8859ff86ebd848f
#
_cell.length_a   1.000
_cell.length_b   1.000
_cell.length_c   1.000
_cell.angle_alpha   90.00
_cell.angle_beta   90.00
_cell.angle_gamma   90.00
#
_symmetry.space_group_name_H-M   'P 1'
#
loop_
_entity.id
_entity.type
_entity.pdbx_description
1 polymer ?
#
loop_
_entity_poly.entity_id
_entity_poly.type
_entity_poly.pdbx_seq_one_letter_code
_entity_poly.pdbx_strand_id
1 'polypeptide(L)'
;IFFKDLATDELLPDRIEAVNGNMAWAMDGKTLFYARQDPETLRSHRIHKHVLGTDPKDDPIVYEETEDTFSTYVWRTKDKKFLVIGSFQTVSSEMRFVDARTPDAEWTVFQPRERDHEYSIAHKDGHWYVRTNTGGATNFKLVRTPDGQTGKASWEDVISHRAETFLSDFDVFDEHLVLSERSEGLPMLRVRRWDGSDDHYVLFDDPTYYAKPGTNPSIDSATLRFDYTSPTTPWSVFDYDMNYRKGTLRKEQPVLGDFDKTRYQAERLWATAPDGTSVPISLVWRKDLGGPRSGRPTVLYGYGSYGYSLDATFNAARLSLLDRGFVWAIAHIRGGQELGRPWYDDGKLQKKMNTFTDFIACGEHLVSEGWADPERLYAMGGSAGGLLVGAVLNMKPELWDGAIASVPFVDVVTTMLDDSIPLTTGEYDEWGNPNDKASYDYMLSYSPYDNVEAKAYPALLVTSGLHDSQVQYWEPTKWVAKLRALRTNDTTLLLHTNMDAGHGGKSGRFARYHEVALEYAFLLSEADLV
;
A
#
# COMPACT_ATOMS: atom_id res chain seq x y z
N ILE A 1 6.92 17.68 -17.02
CA ILE A 1 5.68 17.67 -17.81
C ILE A 1 6.01 18.24 -19.18
N PHE A 2 5.52 17.61 -20.22
CA PHE A 2 5.58 18.07 -21.60
C PHE A 2 4.15 18.19 -22.13
N PHE A 3 3.91 19.15 -23.00
CA PHE A 3 2.61 19.37 -23.60
C PHE A 3 2.67 19.00 -25.09
N LYS A 4 1.69 18.25 -25.55
CA LYS A 4 1.58 17.85 -26.94
C LYS A 4 0.22 18.28 -27.49
N ASP A 5 0.22 19.00 -28.60
CA ASP A 5 -0.99 19.27 -29.35
C ASP A 5 -1.39 18.02 -30.11
N LEU A 6 -2.55 17.45 -29.79
CA LEU A 6 -3.03 16.21 -30.41
C LEU A 6 -3.58 16.41 -31.81
N ALA A 7 -3.87 17.64 -32.23
CA ALA A 7 -4.33 17.93 -33.59
C ALA A 7 -3.17 18.02 -34.57
N THR A 8 -2.03 18.56 -34.14
CA THR A 8 -0.82 18.72 -34.98
C THR A 8 0.23 17.64 -34.72
N ASP A 9 0.11 16.88 -33.65
CA ASP A 9 1.08 15.90 -33.12
C ASP A 9 2.42 16.53 -32.70
N GLU A 10 2.47 17.85 -32.52
CA GLU A 10 3.66 18.61 -32.16
C GLU A 10 3.77 18.82 -30.63
N LEU A 11 5.02 18.84 -30.14
CA LEU A 11 5.30 19.25 -28.75
C LEU A 11 5.27 20.78 -28.65
N LEU A 12 4.55 21.30 -27.66
CA LEU A 12 4.58 22.70 -27.30
C LEU A 12 5.92 23.05 -26.62
N PRO A 13 6.32 24.34 -26.63
CA PRO A 13 7.58 24.77 -26.03
C PRO A 13 7.60 24.65 -24.50
N ASP A 14 6.43 24.67 -23.86
CA ASP A 14 6.30 24.62 -22.42
C ASP A 14 6.85 23.31 -21.87
N ARG A 15 7.73 23.43 -20.86
CA ARG A 15 8.35 22.29 -20.19
C ARG A 15 8.49 22.54 -18.69
N ILE A 16 7.83 21.75 -17.86
CA ILE A 16 7.90 21.85 -16.42
C ILE A 16 8.74 20.68 -15.88
N GLU A 17 9.83 21.01 -15.22
CA GLU A 17 10.78 20.06 -14.66
C GLU A 17 10.62 19.92 -13.14
N ALA A 18 11.25 18.91 -12.54
CA ALA A 18 11.28 18.64 -11.09
C ALA A 18 9.88 18.53 -10.47
N VAL A 19 9.02 17.67 -11.05
CA VAL A 19 7.65 17.38 -10.60
C VAL A 19 7.40 15.88 -10.51
N ASN A 20 6.49 15.48 -9.64
CA ASN A 20 6.13 14.06 -9.44
C ASN A 20 5.02 13.55 -10.38
N GLY A 21 4.53 14.36 -11.31
CA GLY A 21 3.47 13.99 -12.25
C GLY A 21 2.04 14.18 -11.73
N ASN A 22 1.82 14.62 -10.50
CA ASN A 22 0.49 14.98 -10.02
C ASN A 22 0.06 16.31 -10.62
N MET A 23 -1.08 16.30 -11.35
CA MET A 23 -1.57 17.48 -12.07
C MET A 23 -3.08 17.39 -12.35
N ALA A 24 -3.70 18.57 -12.55
CA ALA A 24 -5.10 18.68 -12.95
C ALA A 24 -5.32 19.88 -13.89
N TRP A 25 -6.09 19.65 -14.96
CA TRP A 25 -6.50 20.69 -15.90
C TRP A 25 -7.75 21.42 -15.42
N ALA A 26 -7.75 22.73 -15.51
CA ALA A 26 -8.96 23.54 -15.45
C ALA A 26 -9.85 23.31 -16.69
N MET A 27 -11.09 23.83 -16.63
CA MET A 27 -12.06 23.67 -17.73
C MET A 27 -11.85 24.68 -18.88
N ASP A 28 -10.93 25.63 -18.75
CA ASP A 28 -10.56 26.57 -19.80
C ASP A 28 -9.64 25.94 -20.89
N GLY A 29 -9.13 24.71 -20.63
CA GLY A 29 -8.24 23.98 -21.52
C GLY A 29 -6.84 24.60 -21.69
N LYS A 30 -6.47 25.57 -20.84
CA LYS A 30 -5.20 26.30 -20.89
C LYS A 30 -4.46 26.32 -19.56
N THR A 31 -5.18 26.22 -18.46
CA THR A 31 -4.62 26.30 -17.12
C THR A 31 -4.42 24.90 -16.54
N LEU A 32 -3.19 24.59 -16.14
CA LEU A 32 -2.78 23.35 -15.48
C LEU A 32 -2.34 23.66 -14.05
N PHE A 33 -2.84 22.90 -13.08
CA PHE A 33 -2.31 22.88 -11.73
C PHE A 33 -1.44 21.65 -11.54
N TYR A 34 -0.32 21.78 -10.84
CA TYR A 34 0.61 20.67 -10.61
C TYR A 34 1.31 20.76 -9.26
N ALA A 35 1.63 19.60 -8.68
CA ALA A 35 2.37 19.51 -7.43
C ALA A 35 3.88 19.58 -7.68
N ARG A 36 4.58 20.32 -6.81
CA ARG A 36 6.04 20.37 -6.76
C ARG A 36 6.56 19.83 -5.44
N GLN A 37 7.64 19.05 -5.52
CA GLN A 37 8.29 18.46 -4.37
C GLN A 37 9.41 19.36 -3.83
N ASP A 38 9.65 19.26 -2.54
CA ASP A 38 10.89 19.74 -1.93
C ASP A 38 12.07 18.88 -2.46
N PRO A 39 13.18 19.48 -2.89
CA PRO A 39 14.28 18.73 -3.51
C PRO A 39 15.08 17.88 -2.52
N GLU A 40 15.02 18.17 -1.22
CA GLU A 40 15.75 17.44 -0.18
C GLU A 40 14.87 16.35 0.46
N THR A 41 13.69 16.73 0.93
CA THR A 41 12.78 15.81 1.62
C THR A 41 11.87 15.01 0.68
N LEU A 42 11.80 15.38 -0.61
CA LEU A 42 10.90 14.82 -1.63
C LEU A 42 9.40 14.97 -1.30
N ARG A 43 9.05 15.72 -0.26
CA ARG A 43 7.67 16.00 0.14
C ARG A 43 6.98 16.89 -0.90
N SER A 44 5.80 16.50 -1.36
CA SER A 44 4.94 17.35 -2.19
C SER A 44 4.31 18.41 -1.30
N HIS A 45 4.75 19.68 -1.40
CA HIS A 45 4.32 20.74 -0.47
C HIS A 45 3.78 22.00 -1.16
N ARG A 46 3.91 22.11 -2.49
CA ARG A 46 3.41 23.27 -3.24
C ARG A 46 2.55 22.85 -4.41
N ILE A 47 1.46 23.60 -4.63
CA ILE A 47 0.69 23.54 -5.88
C ILE A 47 0.94 24.81 -6.66
N HIS A 48 1.41 24.65 -7.88
CA HIS A 48 1.64 25.71 -8.86
C HIS A 48 0.53 25.75 -9.91
N LYS A 49 0.38 26.91 -10.54
CA LYS A 49 -0.53 27.11 -11.67
C LYS A 49 0.27 27.51 -12.90
N HIS A 50 0.14 26.76 -13.98
CA HIS A 50 0.74 27.04 -15.28
C HIS A 50 -0.34 27.42 -16.29
N VAL A 51 -0.09 28.43 -17.11
CA VAL A 51 -0.93 28.79 -18.25
C VAL A 51 -0.15 28.50 -19.53
N LEU A 52 -0.69 27.67 -20.41
CA LEU A 52 -0.03 27.32 -21.67
C LEU A 52 0.45 28.55 -22.42
N GLY A 53 1.72 28.52 -22.85
CA GLY A 53 2.39 29.61 -23.57
C GLY A 53 3.10 30.62 -22.67
N THR A 54 3.12 30.44 -21.33
CA THR A 54 3.92 31.24 -20.40
C THR A 54 5.22 30.50 -20.01
N ASP A 55 6.19 31.24 -19.46
CA ASP A 55 7.41 30.59 -18.95
C ASP A 55 7.10 29.89 -17.61
N PRO A 56 7.31 28.55 -17.47
CA PRO A 56 7.06 27.83 -16.23
C PRO A 56 7.85 28.31 -15.01
N LYS A 57 8.90 29.10 -15.21
CA LYS A 57 9.65 29.72 -14.08
C LYS A 57 8.85 30.81 -13.38
N ASP A 58 7.89 31.40 -14.07
CA ASP A 58 7.02 32.45 -13.56
C ASP A 58 5.70 31.90 -12.98
N ASP A 59 5.54 30.58 -12.94
CA ASP A 59 4.32 29.93 -12.44
C ASP A 59 4.07 30.27 -10.96
N PRO A 60 2.94 30.90 -10.64
CA PRO A 60 2.64 31.27 -9.26
C PRO A 60 2.34 30.04 -8.40
N ILE A 61 2.76 30.10 -7.14
CA ILE A 61 2.30 29.17 -6.10
C ILE A 61 0.87 29.57 -5.72
N VAL A 62 -0.06 28.64 -5.86
CA VAL A 62 -1.47 28.85 -5.47
C VAL A 62 -1.79 28.28 -4.10
N TYR A 63 -0.98 27.33 -3.65
CA TYR A 63 -1.05 26.79 -2.29
C TYR A 63 0.33 26.25 -1.85
N GLU A 64 0.67 26.54 -0.61
CA GLU A 64 1.87 26.01 0.06
C GLU A 64 1.49 25.37 1.39
N GLU A 65 1.87 24.11 1.56
CA GLU A 65 1.72 23.37 2.80
C GLU A 65 2.95 23.56 3.67
N THR A 66 2.77 24.26 4.79
CA THR A 66 3.86 24.64 5.69
C THR A 66 4.12 23.66 6.81
N GLU A 67 3.18 22.72 7.07
CA GLU A 67 3.39 21.67 8.07
C GLU A 67 4.13 20.48 7.46
N ASP A 68 5.29 20.15 8.02
CA ASP A 68 6.23 19.16 7.48
C ASP A 68 5.67 17.74 7.44
N THR A 69 4.64 17.45 8.24
CA THR A 69 3.98 16.15 8.28
C THR A 69 2.95 15.93 7.19
N PHE A 70 2.56 17.00 6.44
CA PHE A 70 1.54 16.92 5.39
C PHE A 70 2.17 16.93 4.00
N SER A 71 1.60 16.13 3.09
CA SER A 71 1.83 16.21 1.65
C SER A 71 0.59 16.69 0.91
N THR A 72 0.76 17.46 -0.19
CA THR A 72 -0.35 18.07 -0.92
C THR A 72 -0.40 17.61 -2.37
N TYR A 73 -1.63 17.46 -2.88
CA TYR A 73 -1.92 17.01 -4.24
C TYR A 73 -3.11 17.76 -4.82
N VAL A 74 -3.23 17.77 -6.15
CA VAL A 74 -4.33 18.41 -6.87
C VAL A 74 -5.03 17.43 -7.82
N TRP A 75 -6.35 17.50 -7.88
CA TRP A 75 -7.16 16.74 -8.84
C TRP A 75 -8.42 17.52 -9.24
N ARG A 76 -9.18 17.00 -10.17
CA ARG A 76 -10.47 17.53 -10.58
C ARG A 76 -11.57 16.51 -10.25
N THR A 77 -12.71 16.99 -9.77
CA THR A 77 -13.88 16.13 -9.51
C THR A 77 -14.33 15.42 -10.78
N LYS A 78 -14.94 14.23 -10.64
CA LYS A 78 -15.34 13.37 -11.78
C LYS A 78 -16.38 14.06 -12.68
N ASP A 79 -17.29 14.84 -12.11
CA ASP A 79 -18.24 15.68 -12.84
C ASP A 79 -17.61 16.94 -13.46
N LYS A 80 -16.31 17.13 -13.26
CA LYS A 80 -15.48 18.23 -13.79
C LYS A 80 -15.83 19.62 -13.27
N LYS A 81 -16.67 19.73 -12.25
CA LYS A 81 -17.15 21.02 -11.72
C LYS A 81 -16.09 21.73 -10.89
N PHE A 82 -15.32 21.00 -10.09
CA PHE A 82 -14.35 21.60 -9.17
C PHE A 82 -12.94 21.04 -9.38
N LEU A 83 -11.94 21.89 -9.15
CA LEU A 83 -10.58 21.50 -8.83
C LEU A 83 -10.47 21.39 -7.31
N VAL A 84 -9.73 20.42 -6.83
CA VAL A 84 -9.52 20.16 -5.40
C VAL A 84 -8.03 20.08 -5.12
N ILE A 85 -7.58 20.76 -4.07
CA ILE A 85 -6.28 20.57 -3.44
C ILE A 85 -6.52 19.83 -2.13
N GLY A 86 -5.83 18.70 -1.92
CA GLY A 86 -5.88 17.96 -0.67
C GLY A 86 -4.53 17.89 -0.01
N SER A 87 -4.48 18.20 1.28
CA SER A 87 -3.33 17.97 2.16
C SER A 87 -3.61 16.77 3.04
N PHE A 88 -2.67 15.83 3.09
CA PHE A 88 -2.81 14.54 3.76
C PHE A 88 -1.62 14.26 4.66
N GLN A 89 -1.94 13.72 5.79
CA GLN A 89 -1.02 13.19 6.79
C GLN A 89 -1.60 11.85 7.28
N THR A 90 -0.85 11.05 7.99
CA THR A 90 -1.22 9.68 8.42
C THR A 90 -2.63 9.58 9.03
N VAL A 91 -3.04 10.57 9.83
CA VAL A 91 -4.30 10.54 10.58
C VAL A 91 -5.16 11.79 10.40
N SER A 92 -4.81 12.68 9.47
CA SER A 92 -5.53 13.94 9.24
C SER A 92 -5.54 14.32 7.77
N SER A 93 -6.61 14.98 7.34
CA SER A 93 -6.69 15.54 5.98
C SER A 93 -7.40 16.90 5.97
N GLU A 94 -7.06 17.72 4.98
CA GLU A 94 -7.74 18.98 4.68
C GLU A 94 -7.86 19.14 3.17
N MET A 95 -9.02 19.60 2.72
CA MET A 95 -9.26 19.84 1.30
C MET A 95 -9.71 21.26 1.03
N ARG A 96 -9.30 21.78 -0.12
CA ARG A 96 -9.71 23.07 -0.68
C ARG A 96 -10.24 22.85 -2.08
N PHE A 97 -11.17 23.68 -2.51
CA PHE A 97 -11.74 23.59 -3.85
C PHE A 97 -11.96 24.94 -4.48
N VAL A 98 -12.03 24.95 -5.82
CA VAL A 98 -12.37 26.09 -6.65
C VAL A 98 -13.18 25.60 -7.85
N ASP A 99 -14.10 26.41 -8.39
CA ASP A 99 -14.80 26.07 -9.63
C ASP A 99 -13.79 25.94 -10.78
N ALA A 100 -13.78 24.80 -11.46
CA ALA A 100 -12.81 24.48 -12.51
C ALA A 100 -12.93 25.41 -13.74
N ARG A 101 -14.02 26.18 -13.88
CA ARG A 101 -14.22 27.18 -14.93
C ARG A 101 -13.62 28.55 -14.57
N THR A 102 -13.34 28.78 -13.29
CA THR A 102 -12.76 30.04 -12.79
C THR A 102 -11.48 29.77 -12.00
N PRO A 103 -10.40 29.27 -12.67
CA PRO A 103 -9.18 28.81 -12.02
C PRO A 103 -8.39 29.90 -11.28
N ASP A 104 -8.75 31.19 -11.49
CA ASP A 104 -8.15 32.35 -10.85
C ASP A 104 -8.89 32.78 -9.59
N ALA A 105 -10.03 32.14 -9.26
CA ALA A 105 -10.79 32.47 -8.05
C ALA A 105 -10.08 31.97 -6.78
N GLU A 106 -10.46 32.48 -5.65
CA GLU A 106 -9.96 32.09 -4.33
C GLU A 106 -10.37 30.65 -3.99
N TRP A 107 -9.42 29.88 -3.46
CA TRP A 107 -9.65 28.50 -3.01
C TRP A 107 -10.37 28.50 -1.66
N THR A 108 -11.50 27.80 -1.60
CA THR A 108 -12.30 27.65 -0.38
C THR A 108 -11.90 26.39 0.39
N VAL A 109 -11.62 26.50 1.69
CA VAL A 109 -11.42 25.34 2.56
C VAL A 109 -12.75 24.60 2.69
N PHE A 110 -12.73 23.28 2.41
CA PHE A 110 -13.91 22.45 2.52
C PHE A 110 -14.30 22.21 3.99
N GLN A 111 -13.39 21.65 4.76
CA GLN A 111 -13.48 21.47 6.20
C GLN A 111 -12.06 21.63 6.75
N PRO A 112 -11.83 22.54 7.71
CA PRO A 112 -10.51 22.68 8.34
C PRO A 112 -10.02 21.37 8.94
N ARG A 113 -8.69 21.18 8.90
CA ARG A 113 -8.04 19.99 9.48
C ARG A 113 -8.27 19.93 10.99
N GLU A 114 -8.42 18.72 11.47
CA GLU A 114 -8.46 18.38 12.88
C GLU A 114 -7.62 17.12 13.07
N ARG A 115 -6.92 17.02 14.19
CA ARG A 115 -6.19 15.81 14.54
C ARG A 115 -7.13 14.60 14.56
N ASP A 116 -6.70 13.47 14.00
CA ASP A 116 -7.45 12.21 13.91
C ASP A 116 -8.74 12.29 13.07
N HIS A 117 -8.92 13.33 12.27
CA HIS A 117 -10.00 13.46 11.32
C HIS A 117 -9.51 13.30 9.88
N GLU A 118 -9.86 12.18 9.30
CA GLU A 118 -9.59 11.84 7.90
C GLU A 118 -10.88 11.93 7.09
N TYR A 119 -10.79 12.57 5.90
CA TYR A 119 -11.90 12.57 4.96
C TYR A 119 -11.42 12.66 3.52
N SER A 120 -12.26 12.21 2.59
CA SER A 120 -12.11 12.39 1.14
C SER A 120 -13.44 12.85 0.56
N ILE A 121 -13.39 13.56 -0.57
CA ILE A 121 -14.58 14.19 -1.15
C ILE A 121 -14.75 13.84 -2.63
N ALA A 122 -16.01 13.70 -3.07
CA ALA A 122 -16.43 13.69 -4.46
C ALA A 122 -17.65 14.60 -4.62
N HIS A 123 -17.89 15.09 -5.83
CA HIS A 123 -19.02 15.97 -6.13
C HIS A 123 -19.96 15.36 -7.15
N LYS A 124 -21.28 15.55 -6.94
CA LYS A 124 -22.34 15.16 -7.86
C LYS A 124 -23.63 15.96 -7.58
N ASP A 125 -24.26 16.50 -8.62
CA ASP A 125 -25.61 17.08 -8.58
C ASP A 125 -25.86 18.08 -7.44
N GLY A 126 -24.91 19.04 -7.25
CA GLY A 126 -25.05 20.08 -6.23
C GLY A 126 -24.80 19.60 -4.80
N HIS A 127 -24.22 18.42 -4.64
CA HIS A 127 -23.84 17.86 -3.34
C HIS A 127 -22.40 17.35 -3.35
N TRP A 128 -21.74 17.56 -2.22
CA TRP A 128 -20.51 16.86 -1.89
C TRP A 128 -20.83 15.58 -1.14
N TYR A 129 -20.14 14.52 -1.51
CA TYR A 129 -20.12 13.24 -0.83
C TYR A 129 -18.79 13.12 -0.11
N VAL A 130 -18.83 12.78 1.16
CA VAL A 130 -17.65 12.81 2.05
C VAL A 130 -17.51 11.46 2.73
N ARG A 131 -16.44 10.73 2.41
CA ARG A 131 -16.02 9.59 3.23
C ARG A 131 -15.28 10.14 4.43
N THR A 132 -15.64 9.74 5.64
CA THR A 132 -15.08 10.33 6.86
C THR A 132 -15.12 9.35 8.05
N ASN A 133 -14.18 9.53 8.99
CA ASN A 133 -14.16 8.83 10.27
C ASN A 133 -14.76 9.65 11.42
N THR A 134 -15.37 10.78 11.16
CA THR A 134 -15.96 11.67 12.18
C THR A 134 -17.07 10.98 12.97
N GLY A 135 -17.30 11.42 14.21
CA GLY A 135 -18.37 10.92 15.06
C GLY A 135 -18.18 9.46 15.53
N GLY A 136 -16.93 8.99 15.66
CA GLY A 136 -16.60 7.65 16.10
C GLY A 136 -16.71 6.58 15.02
N ALA A 137 -16.80 6.99 13.74
CA ALA A 137 -16.86 6.07 12.61
C ALA A 137 -15.47 5.53 12.25
N THR A 138 -14.88 4.70 13.10
CA THR A 138 -13.51 4.18 12.97
C THR A 138 -13.27 3.51 11.60
N ASN A 139 -14.22 2.72 11.11
CA ASN A 139 -14.19 2.09 9.79
C ASN A 139 -14.80 2.95 8.68
N PHE A 140 -14.88 4.25 8.91
CA PHE A 140 -15.43 5.27 8.04
C PHE A 140 -16.92 5.11 7.74
N LYS A 141 -17.52 6.19 7.28
CA LYS A 141 -18.89 6.30 6.75
C LYS A 141 -18.90 7.24 5.57
N LEU A 142 -19.96 7.21 4.78
CA LEU A 142 -20.20 8.16 3.71
C LEU A 142 -21.34 9.11 4.11
N VAL A 143 -21.09 10.40 4.05
CA VAL A 143 -22.08 11.45 4.27
C VAL A 143 -22.22 12.32 3.02
N ARG A 144 -23.26 13.14 2.94
CA ARG A 144 -23.42 14.17 1.90
C ARG A 144 -23.71 15.52 2.51
N THR A 145 -23.43 16.59 1.75
CA THR A 145 -23.77 17.96 2.12
C THR A 145 -23.98 18.81 0.87
N PRO A 146 -24.89 19.84 0.89
CA PRO A 146 -25.05 20.75 -0.24
C PRO A 146 -23.80 21.59 -0.53
N ASP A 147 -23.61 22.03 -1.78
CA ASP A 147 -22.46 22.81 -2.25
C ASP A 147 -22.07 23.99 -1.36
N GLY A 148 -23.03 24.74 -0.87
CA GLY A 148 -22.78 25.93 -0.06
C GLY A 148 -22.59 25.65 1.45
N GLN A 149 -22.60 24.42 1.90
CA GLN A 149 -22.60 24.05 3.32
C GLN A 149 -21.62 22.91 3.59
N THR A 150 -20.32 23.15 3.43
CA THR A 150 -19.30 22.11 3.49
C THR A 150 -18.94 21.64 4.91
N GLY A 151 -19.29 22.40 5.94
CA GLY A 151 -18.95 22.07 7.33
C GLY A 151 -19.72 20.88 7.90
N LYS A 152 -19.12 20.19 8.87
CA LYS A 152 -19.65 18.95 9.50
C LYS A 152 -21.08 19.05 10.03
N ALA A 153 -21.53 20.26 10.42
CA ALA A 153 -22.88 20.45 10.96
C ALA A 153 -24.02 20.15 9.97
N SER A 154 -23.74 20.16 8.68
CA SER A 154 -24.69 19.89 7.58
C SER A 154 -24.52 18.51 6.96
N TRP A 155 -23.66 17.66 7.52
CA TRP A 155 -23.40 16.33 6.96
C TRP A 155 -24.50 15.34 7.33
N GLU A 156 -25.10 14.71 6.31
CA GLU A 156 -26.13 13.71 6.44
C GLU A 156 -25.60 12.33 6.01
N ASP A 157 -25.87 11.28 6.78
CA ASP A 157 -25.44 9.92 6.47
C ASP A 157 -26.07 9.40 5.17
N VAL A 158 -25.24 8.90 4.26
CA VAL A 158 -25.62 8.14 3.05
C VAL A 158 -25.36 6.64 3.27
N ILE A 159 -24.18 6.32 3.80
CA ILE A 159 -23.81 4.98 4.26
C ILE A 159 -23.30 5.14 5.71
N SER A 160 -24.05 4.60 6.64
CA SER A 160 -23.69 4.65 8.06
C SER A 160 -22.48 3.75 8.35
N HIS A 161 -21.75 4.09 9.40
CA HIS A 161 -20.63 3.29 9.89
C HIS A 161 -21.04 1.85 10.22
N ARG A 162 -20.18 0.91 9.89
CA ARG A 162 -20.29 -0.51 10.22
C ARG A 162 -18.99 -0.98 10.87
N ALA A 163 -19.08 -1.56 12.06
CA ALA A 163 -17.90 -2.01 12.79
C ALA A 163 -17.12 -3.13 12.06
N GLU A 164 -17.86 -4.02 11.38
CA GLU A 164 -17.31 -5.20 10.70
C GLU A 164 -16.92 -4.94 9.23
N THR A 165 -17.10 -3.70 8.74
CA THR A 165 -16.84 -3.37 7.34
C THR A 165 -16.10 -2.05 7.24
N PHE A 166 -14.90 -2.10 6.72
CA PHE A 166 -14.09 -0.91 6.44
C PHE A 166 -14.49 -0.32 5.09
N LEU A 167 -14.99 0.91 5.09
CA LEU A 167 -15.23 1.68 3.87
C LEU A 167 -13.90 2.32 3.42
N SER A 168 -13.21 1.67 2.49
CA SER A 168 -11.89 2.13 2.03
C SER A 168 -11.96 3.28 1.02
N ASP A 169 -12.98 3.27 0.14
CA ASP A 169 -13.14 4.29 -0.89
C ASP A 169 -14.57 4.28 -1.45
N PHE A 170 -14.91 5.26 -2.30
CA PHE A 170 -16.17 5.31 -3.02
C PHE A 170 -16.01 6.01 -4.38
N ASP A 171 -16.88 5.69 -5.33
CA ASP A 171 -16.94 6.33 -6.64
C ASP A 171 -18.39 6.69 -7.01
N VAL A 172 -18.59 7.90 -7.53
CA VAL A 172 -19.89 8.44 -7.88
C VAL A 172 -20.17 8.33 -9.37
N PHE A 173 -21.36 7.84 -9.71
CA PHE A 173 -21.92 7.81 -11.06
C PHE A 173 -23.30 8.47 -11.06
N ASP A 174 -23.84 8.82 -12.21
CA ASP A 174 -25.14 9.51 -12.28
C ASP A 174 -26.25 8.69 -11.61
N GLU A 175 -26.34 7.40 -11.88
CA GLU A 175 -27.39 6.54 -11.32
C GLU A 175 -26.91 5.63 -10.18
N HIS A 176 -25.59 5.46 -10.00
CA HIS A 176 -25.01 4.51 -9.06
C HIS A 176 -23.98 5.15 -8.14
N LEU A 177 -23.86 4.56 -6.97
CA LEU A 177 -22.77 4.71 -6.02
C LEU A 177 -22.02 3.39 -5.95
N VAL A 178 -20.71 3.42 -6.13
CA VAL A 178 -19.84 2.25 -5.95
C VAL A 178 -19.03 2.46 -4.68
N LEU A 179 -19.05 1.46 -3.80
CA LEU A 179 -18.29 1.46 -2.55
C LEU A 179 -17.19 0.40 -2.64
N SER A 180 -15.99 0.78 -2.28
CA SER A 180 -14.88 -0.14 -2.03
C SER A 180 -14.87 -0.43 -0.54
N GLU A 181 -15.13 -1.66 -0.18
CA GLU A 181 -15.27 -2.09 1.20
C GLU A 181 -14.31 -3.24 1.51
N ARG A 182 -14.02 -3.46 2.79
CA ARG A 182 -13.36 -4.68 3.28
C ARG A 182 -14.16 -5.30 4.41
N SER A 183 -14.34 -6.60 4.34
CA SER A 183 -14.91 -7.39 5.42
C SER A 183 -14.20 -8.74 5.47
N GLU A 184 -13.99 -9.24 6.68
CA GLU A 184 -13.22 -10.48 6.90
C GLU A 184 -11.85 -10.50 6.20
N GLY A 185 -11.25 -9.30 5.97
CA GLY A 185 -9.95 -9.11 5.31
C GLY A 185 -9.97 -9.23 3.79
N LEU A 186 -11.12 -9.34 3.13
CA LEU A 186 -11.23 -9.35 1.67
C LEU A 186 -11.80 -8.03 1.14
N PRO A 187 -11.27 -7.51 0.02
CA PRO A 187 -11.84 -6.34 -0.64
C PRO A 187 -13.12 -6.72 -1.37
N MET A 188 -14.14 -5.87 -1.25
CA MET A 188 -15.44 -6.05 -1.86
C MET A 188 -15.84 -4.80 -2.64
N LEU A 189 -16.51 -5.00 -3.76
CA LEU A 189 -17.13 -3.94 -4.55
C LEU A 189 -18.65 -4.00 -4.36
N ARG A 190 -19.23 -2.95 -3.75
CA ARG A 190 -20.66 -2.82 -3.55
C ARG A 190 -21.21 -1.76 -4.51
N VAL A 191 -22.21 -2.14 -5.29
CA VAL A 191 -22.90 -1.27 -6.25
C VAL A 191 -24.30 -0.99 -5.72
N ARG A 192 -24.65 0.29 -5.64
CA ARG A 192 -25.95 0.73 -5.16
C ARG A 192 -26.54 1.80 -6.08
N ARG A 193 -27.86 1.74 -6.35
CA ARG A 193 -28.57 2.86 -6.97
C ARG A 193 -28.85 3.96 -5.94
N TRP A 194 -28.81 5.22 -6.37
CA TRP A 194 -29.06 6.35 -5.48
C TRP A 194 -30.46 6.34 -4.87
N ASP A 195 -31.46 5.83 -5.60
CA ASP A 195 -32.85 5.69 -5.14
C ASP A 195 -33.07 4.51 -4.17
N GLY A 196 -32.04 3.71 -3.94
CA GLY A 196 -32.11 2.53 -3.06
C GLY A 196 -32.85 1.32 -3.65
N SER A 197 -33.26 1.38 -4.93
CA SER A 197 -33.98 0.27 -5.61
C SER A 197 -33.10 -0.96 -5.86
N ASP A 198 -31.77 -0.78 -5.89
CA ASP A 198 -30.78 -1.85 -6.03
C ASP A 198 -29.58 -1.60 -5.13
N ASP A 199 -29.09 -2.66 -4.47
CA ASP A 199 -27.94 -2.66 -3.59
C ASP A 199 -27.35 -4.07 -3.52
N HIS A 200 -26.14 -4.28 -4.09
CA HIS A 200 -25.56 -5.62 -4.19
C HIS A 200 -24.03 -5.57 -4.21
N TYR A 201 -23.41 -6.72 -3.92
CA TYR A 201 -21.97 -6.91 -4.08
C TYR A 201 -21.66 -7.60 -5.41
N VAL A 202 -20.54 -7.21 -6.03
CA VAL A 202 -19.91 -7.99 -7.11
C VAL A 202 -19.34 -9.25 -6.47
N LEU A 203 -19.69 -10.42 -6.99
CA LEU A 203 -19.29 -11.71 -6.43
C LEU A 203 -18.02 -12.22 -7.11
N PHE A 204 -17.14 -12.81 -6.32
CA PHE A 204 -15.89 -13.44 -6.75
C PHE A 204 -15.81 -14.86 -6.17
N ASP A 205 -15.29 -15.81 -6.97
CA ASP A 205 -15.30 -17.24 -6.60
C ASP A 205 -14.03 -17.70 -5.87
N ASP A 206 -12.90 -16.96 -5.99
CA ASP A 206 -11.65 -17.33 -5.34
C ASP A 206 -11.74 -17.12 -3.81
N PRO A 207 -11.15 -18.00 -2.98
CA PRO A 207 -11.20 -17.88 -1.52
C PRO A 207 -10.40 -16.70 -0.98
N THR A 208 -9.46 -16.22 -1.76
CA THR A 208 -8.65 -15.03 -1.50
C THR A 208 -8.30 -14.35 -2.81
N TYR A 209 -8.48 -13.04 -2.88
CA TYR A 209 -8.38 -12.27 -4.12
C TYR A 209 -8.13 -10.79 -3.82
N TYR A 210 -7.89 -10.04 -4.88
CA TYR A 210 -7.90 -8.58 -4.89
C TYR A 210 -8.84 -8.07 -5.98
N ALA A 211 -9.70 -7.12 -5.61
CA ALA A 211 -10.57 -6.42 -6.53
C ALA A 211 -10.64 -4.93 -6.17
N LYS A 212 -10.57 -4.06 -7.18
CA LYS A 212 -10.71 -2.61 -7.00
C LYS A 212 -11.33 -1.97 -8.22
N PRO A 213 -12.02 -0.81 -8.08
CA PRO A 213 -12.38 0.00 -9.24
C PRO A 213 -11.14 0.34 -10.07
N GLY A 214 -11.26 0.20 -11.39
CA GLY A 214 -10.28 0.68 -12.35
C GLY A 214 -10.52 2.15 -12.70
N THR A 215 -10.03 2.58 -13.85
CA THR A 215 -10.26 3.94 -14.34
C THR A 215 -11.68 4.11 -14.87
N ASN A 216 -12.50 4.90 -14.18
CA ASN A 216 -13.91 5.20 -14.50
C ASN A 216 -14.11 6.72 -14.67
N PRO A 217 -13.66 7.35 -15.77
CA PRO A 217 -13.61 8.82 -15.89
C PRO A 217 -14.97 9.47 -16.18
N SER A 218 -15.95 8.71 -16.70
CA SER A 218 -17.26 9.21 -17.07
C SER A 218 -18.27 8.98 -15.95
N ILE A 219 -18.88 10.06 -15.48
CA ILE A 219 -19.91 10.00 -14.42
C ILE A 219 -21.21 9.41 -14.92
N ASP A 220 -21.54 9.60 -16.21
CA ASP A 220 -22.75 9.14 -16.90
C ASP A 220 -22.70 7.66 -17.33
N SER A 221 -21.63 6.93 -16.96
CA SER A 221 -21.50 5.51 -17.29
C SER A 221 -22.35 4.63 -16.40
N ALA A 222 -23.07 3.67 -17.00
CA ALA A 222 -23.69 2.55 -16.28
C ALA A 222 -22.76 1.32 -16.15
N THR A 223 -21.51 1.46 -16.60
CA THR A 223 -20.49 0.42 -16.55
C THR A 223 -19.42 0.77 -15.53
N LEU A 224 -19.21 -0.10 -14.56
CA LEU A 224 -18.06 -0.06 -13.67
C LEU A 224 -16.92 -0.88 -14.27
N ARG A 225 -15.81 -0.24 -14.59
CA ARG A 225 -14.55 -0.94 -14.85
C ARG A 225 -13.87 -1.26 -13.55
N PHE A 226 -13.46 -2.51 -13.36
CA PHE A 226 -12.70 -2.92 -12.20
C PHE A 226 -11.56 -3.87 -12.57
N ASP A 227 -10.52 -3.87 -11.75
CA ASP A 227 -9.41 -4.81 -11.81
C ASP A 227 -9.67 -5.96 -10.83
N TYR A 228 -9.33 -7.17 -11.25
CA TYR A 228 -9.43 -8.39 -10.45
C TYR A 228 -8.18 -9.25 -10.61
N THR A 229 -7.74 -9.85 -9.52
CA THR A 229 -6.69 -10.87 -9.52
C THR A 229 -6.83 -11.76 -8.29
N SER A 230 -6.30 -12.98 -8.37
CA SER A 230 -6.10 -13.87 -7.21
C SER A 230 -4.72 -14.50 -7.27
N PRO A 231 -4.26 -15.24 -6.27
CA PRO A 231 -2.97 -15.94 -6.36
C PRO A 231 -2.86 -16.89 -7.55
N THR A 232 -4.00 -17.35 -8.09
CA THR A 232 -4.09 -18.29 -9.23
C THR A 232 -4.61 -17.65 -10.52
N THR A 233 -5.19 -16.45 -10.46
CA THR A 233 -5.77 -15.75 -11.61
C THR A 233 -4.97 -14.49 -11.94
N PRO A 234 -4.38 -14.38 -13.15
CA PRO A 234 -3.66 -13.19 -13.59
C PRO A 234 -4.50 -11.91 -13.51
N TRP A 235 -3.82 -10.76 -13.47
CA TRP A 235 -4.46 -9.45 -13.48
C TRP A 235 -5.44 -9.35 -14.66
N SER A 236 -6.68 -9.09 -14.35
CA SER A 236 -7.80 -9.09 -15.27
C SER A 236 -8.60 -7.80 -15.13
N VAL A 237 -8.98 -7.21 -16.25
CA VAL A 237 -9.83 -6.03 -16.32
C VAL A 237 -11.22 -6.46 -16.75
N PHE A 238 -12.22 -6.08 -15.97
CA PHE A 238 -13.63 -6.34 -16.26
C PHE A 238 -14.39 -5.04 -16.48
N ASP A 239 -15.38 -5.08 -17.37
CA ASP A 239 -16.46 -4.12 -17.45
C ASP A 239 -17.71 -4.78 -16.85
N TYR A 240 -18.25 -4.18 -15.80
CA TYR A 240 -19.42 -4.66 -15.08
C TYR A 240 -20.61 -3.75 -15.34
N ASP A 241 -21.64 -4.30 -15.99
CA ASP A 241 -22.91 -3.61 -16.17
C ASP A 241 -23.64 -3.53 -14.83
N MET A 242 -23.74 -2.32 -14.28
CA MET A 242 -24.30 -2.09 -12.95
C MET A 242 -25.82 -2.30 -12.91
N ASN A 243 -26.52 -2.18 -14.07
CA ASN A 243 -27.97 -2.41 -14.15
C ASN A 243 -28.33 -3.90 -14.27
N TYR A 244 -27.53 -4.67 -15.03
CA TYR A 244 -27.79 -6.10 -15.29
C TYR A 244 -26.94 -7.03 -14.43
N ARG A 245 -26.06 -6.50 -13.57
CA ARG A 245 -25.16 -7.26 -12.68
C ARG A 245 -24.30 -8.27 -13.44
N LYS A 246 -23.75 -7.85 -14.59
CA LYS A 246 -23.01 -8.74 -15.48
C LYS A 246 -21.60 -8.24 -15.73
N GLY A 247 -20.60 -9.03 -15.34
CA GLY A 247 -19.20 -8.81 -15.67
C GLY A 247 -18.85 -9.33 -17.06
N THR A 248 -18.02 -8.58 -17.78
CA THR A 248 -17.41 -8.98 -19.05
C THR A 248 -15.91 -8.80 -18.95
N LEU A 249 -15.16 -9.89 -19.08
CA LEU A 249 -13.70 -9.84 -19.13
C LEU A 249 -13.26 -9.05 -20.39
N ARG A 250 -12.44 -8.03 -20.19
CA ARG A 250 -11.89 -7.19 -21.27
C ARG A 250 -10.46 -7.52 -21.58
N LYS A 251 -9.68 -7.82 -20.55
CA LYS A 251 -8.27 -8.15 -20.70
C LYS A 251 -7.84 -9.01 -19.51
N GLU A 252 -7.07 -10.04 -19.80
CA GLU A 252 -6.30 -10.79 -18.83
C GLU A 252 -4.83 -10.63 -19.17
N GLN A 253 -3.98 -10.42 -18.17
CA GLN A 253 -2.54 -10.30 -18.36
C GLN A 253 -1.98 -11.64 -18.88
N PRO A 254 -1.32 -11.66 -20.05
CA PRO A 254 -0.73 -12.90 -20.54
C PRO A 254 0.43 -13.34 -19.65
N VAL A 255 0.47 -14.63 -19.33
CA VAL A 255 1.57 -15.27 -18.64
C VAL A 255 2.36 -16.08 -19.67
N LEU A 256 3.65 -15.77 -19.80
CA LEU A 256 4.53 -16.47 -20.73
C LEU A 256 4.91 -17.87 -20.19
N GLY A 257 5.10 -18.81 -21.10
CA GLY A 257 5.39 -20.20 -20.78
C GLY A 257 4.12 -21.06 -20.68
N ASP A 258 4.26 -22.23 -20.09
CA ASP A 258 3.19 -23.23 -19.97
C ASP A 258 2.39 -23.02 -18.67
N PHE A 259 1.73 -21.88 -18.57
CA PHE A 259 0.87 -21.54 -17.43
C PHE A 259 -0.54 -22.10 -17.61
N ASP A 260 -0.95 -22.94 -16.67
CA ASP A 260 -2.34 -23.40 -16.53
C ASP A 260 -2.79 -23.15 -15.08
N LYS A 261 -3.71 -22.21 -14.90
CA LYS A 261 -4.22 -21.82 -13.58
C LYS A 261 -4.85 -23.00 -12.81
N THR A 262 -5.34 -24.03 -13.51
CA THR A 262 -5.95 -25.19 -12.88
C THR A 262 -4.96 -26.07 -12.12
N ARG A 263 -3.64 -25.89 -12.32
CA ARG A 263 -2.58 -26.59 -11.61
C ARG A 263 -2.28 -25.99 -10.23
N TYR A 264 -2.74 -24.78 -9.96
CA TYR A 264 -2.50 -24.09 -8.70
C TYR A 264 -3.77 -24.05 -7.86
N GLN A 265 -3.61 -23.89 -6.57
CA GLN A 265 -4.69 -23.75 -5.62
C GLN A 265 -4.34 -22.67 -4.62
N ALA A 266 -5.34 -21.86 -4.25
CA ALA A 266 -5.26 -20.90 -3.17
C ALA A 266 -6.19 -21.32 -2.03
N GLU A 267 -5.82 -20.97 -0.80
CA GLU A 267 -6.60 -21.21 0.40
C GLU A 267 -6.42 -20.07 1.38
N ARG A 268 -7.32 -19.95 2.33
CA ARG A 268 -7.25 -18.98 3.39
C ARG A 268 -7.34 -19.66 4.75
N LEU A 269 -6.38 -19.34 5.62
CA LEU A 269 -6.28 -19.87 6.97
C LEU A 269 -6.36 -18.73 7.99
N TRP A 270 -6.43 -19.11 9.26
CA TRP A 270 -6.44 -18.20 10.39
C TRP A 270 -5.52 -18.73 11.49
N ALA A 271 -4.49 -17.96 11.82
CA ALA A 271 -3.64 -18.21 12.97
C ALA A 271 -4.20 -17.51 14.19
N THR A 272 -3.85 -18.00 15.38
CA THR A 272 -4.21 -17.33 16.64
C THR A 272 -2.96 -16.70 17.24
N ALA A 273 -2.94 -15.37 17.36
CA ALA A 273 -1.88 -14.63 18.03
C ALA A 273 -1.89 -14.87 19.54
N PRO A 274 -0.79 -14.56 20.28
CA PRO A 274 -0.70 -14.80 21.72
C PRO A 274 -1.77 -14.10 22.56
N ASP A 275 -2.31 -12.98 22.08
CA ASP A 275 -3.41 -12.23 22.71
C ASP A 275 -4.81 -12.75 22.35
N GLY A 276 -4.90 -13.84 21.57
CA GLY A 276 -6.16 -14.44 21.10
C GLY A 276 -6.69 -13.85 19.80
N THR A 277 -6.00 -12.88 19.21
CA THR A 277 -6.40 -12.27 17.94
C THR A 277 -6.27 -13.27 16.79
N SER A 278 -7.31 -13.35 15.95
CA SER A 278 -7.33 -14.22 14.76
C SER A 278 -6.71 -13.51 13.57
N VAL A 279 -5.59 -14.03 13.05
CA VAL A 279 -4.78 -13.41 11.98
C VAL A 279 -4.95 -14.18 10.68
N PRO A 280 -5.44 -13.55 9.59
CA PRO A 280 -5.63 -14.25 8.31
C PRO A 280 -4.30 -14.54 7.61
N ILE A 281 -4.26 -15.66 6.90
CA ILE A 281 -3.14 -16.07 6.04
C ILE A 281 -3.72 -16.48 4.68
N SER A 282 -3.19 -15.93 3.59
CA SER A 282 -3.51 -16.37 2.23
C SER A 282 -2.39 -17.26 1.69
N LEU A 283 -2.74 -18.42 1.17
CA LEU A 283 -1.80 -19.41 0.64
C LEU A 283 -2.00 -19.64 -0.85
N VAL A 284 -0.92 -19.98 -1.53
CA VAL A 284 -0.94 -20.55 -2.89
C VAL A 284 0.15 -21.60 -3.07
N TRP A 285 -0.20 -22.67 -3.75
CA TRP A 285 0.72 -23.77 -4.09
C TRP A 285 0.33 -24.46 -5.39
N ARG A 286 1.26 -25.26 -5.90
CA ARG A 286 1.01 -26.13 -7.04
C ARG A 286 0.52 -27.50 -6.55
N LYS A 287 -0.75 -27.84 -6.86
CA LYS A 287 -1.46 -29.00 -6.27
C LYS A 287 -1.01 -30.35 -6.79
N ASP A 288 -0.50 -30.43 -8.03
CA ASP A 288 0.01 -31.68 -8.61
C ASP A 288 1.38 -32.13 -8.06
N LEU A 289 2.06 -31.27 -7.30
CA LEU A 289 3.30 -31.61 -6.59
C LEU A 289 3.07 -32.07 -5.14
N GLY A 290 1.85 -32.40 -4.75
CA GLY A 290 1.43 -32.84 -3.43
C GLY A 290 0.52 -31.80 -2.74
N GLY A 291 -0.28 -32.25 -1.77
CA GLY A 291 -1.22 -31.42 -1.01
C GLY A 291 -0.56 -30.68 0.15
N PRO A 292 -1.35 -29.86 0.87
CA PRO A 292 -1.00 -29.38 2.19
C PRO A 292 -0.62 -30.57 3.10
N ARG A 293 0.21 -30.31 4.11
CA ARG A 293 0.73 -31.33 5.06
C ARG A 293 1.76 -32.31 4.49
N SER A 294 2.44 -31.94 3.41
CA SER A 294 3.52 -32.74 2.84
C SER A 294 4.93 -32.25 3.19
N GLY A 295 5.06 -31.34 4.16
CA GLY A 295 6.34 -30.78 4.61
C GLY A 295 7.09 -30.07 3.47
N ARG A 296 6.57 -28.93 3.01
CA ARG A 296 7.13 -28.20 1.88
C ARG A 296 7.94 -26.99 2.31
N PRO A 297 8.92 -26.59 1.51
CA PRO A 297 9.53 -25.29 1.68
C PRO A 297 8.45 -24.21 1.52
N THR A 298 8.38 -23.31 2.48
CA THR A 298 7.31 -22.30 2.55
C THR A 298 7.90 -20.92 2.77
N VAL A 299 7.53 -19.97 1.93
CA VAL A 299 7.81 -18.55 2.15
C VAL A 299 6.61 -17.92 2.84
N LEU A 300 6.82 -17.31 4.00
CA LEU A 300 5.87 -16.43 4.66
C LEU A 300 6.25 -14.98 4.42
N TYR A 301 5.41 -14.25 3.67
CA TYR A 301 5.61 -12.86 3.33
C TYR A 301 4.76 -11.95 4.22
N GLY A 302 5.34 -10.84 4.71
CA GLY A 302 4.62 -9.85 5.53
C GLY A 302 5.11 -8.42 5.31
N TYR A 303 4.28 -7.47 5.77
CA TYR A 303 4.59 -6.03 5.76
C TYR A 303 4.20 -5.37 7.09
N GLY A 304 2.90 -5.17 7.35
CA GLY A 304 2.35 -4.80 8.65
C GLY A 304 2.58 -3.36 9.07
N SER A 305 2.52 -2.39 8.17
CA SER A 305 2.73 -0.97 8.48
C SER A 305 1.90 -0.06 7.58
N TYR A 306 1.69 1.19 8.02
CA TYR A 306 1.03 2.28 7.29
C TYR A 306 -0.44 2.00 6.92
N GLY A 307 -1.08 1.03 7.54
CA GLY A 307 -2.39 0.57 7.10
C GLY A 307 -2.38 -0.03 5.67
N TYR A 308 -1.20 -0.41 5.17
CA TYR A 308 -1.07 -1.00 3.84
C TYR A 308 -1.50 -2.47 3.87
N SER A 309 -2.62 -2.77 3.23
CA SER A 309 -3.11 -4.14 3.11
C SER A 309 -2.31 -4.92 2.07
N LEU A 310 -1.77 -6.08 2.47
CA LEU A 310 -1.16 -7.04 1.56
C LEU A 310 -2.25 -7.89 0.92
N ASP A 311 -2.65 -7.52 -0.29
CA ASP A 311 -3.67 -8.28 -1.02
C ASP A 311 -3.09 -9.51 -1.73
N ALA A 312 -3.88 -10.56 -1.80
CA ALA A 312 -3.53 -11.84 -2.41
C ALA A 312 -3.60 -11.74 -3.96
N THR A 313 -2.54 -11.21 -4.56
CA THR A 313 -2.45 -10.96 -5.99
C THR A 313 -1.66 -12.02 -6.74
N PHE A 314 -1.90 -12.14 -8.05
CA PHE A 314 -1.08 -12.95 -8.95
C PHE A 314 0.31 -12.33 -9.16
N ASN A 315 1.32 -13.19 -9.17
CA ASN A 315 2.68 -12.81 -9.56
C ASN A 315 3.31 -13.91 -10.42
N ALA A 316 3.59 -13.61 -11.69
CA ALA A 316 4.16 -14.57 -12.63
C ALA A 316 5.55 -15.09 -12.21
N ALA A 317 6.38 -14.26 -11.57
CA ALA A 317 7.68 -14.70 -11.09
C ALA A 317 7.56 -15.75 -9.98
N ARG A 318 6.52 -15.65 -9.14
CA ARG A 318 6.24 -16.61 -8.06
C ARG A 318 6.05 -18.05 -8.57
N LEU A 319 5.55 -18.21 -9.80
CA LEU A 319 5.38 -19.52 -10.44
C LEU A 319 6.70 -20.32 -10.44
N SER A 320 7.84 -19.64 -10.55
CA SER A 320 9.16 -20.28 -10.49
C SER A 320 9.40 -21.05 -9.19
N LEU A 321 8.94 -20.52 -8.04
CA LEU A 321 9.01 -21.21 -6.75
C LEU A 321 7.91 -22.28 -6.62
N LEU A 322 6.67 -21.94 -7.00
CA LEU A 322 5.53 -22.86 -6.91
C LEU A 322 5.79 -24.14 -7.74
N ASP A 323 6.35 -23.98 -8.94
CA ASP A 323 6.69 -25.10 -9.84
C ASP A 323 7.83 -25.99 -9.33
N ARG A 324 8.58 -25.50 -8.34
CA ARG A 324 9.63 -26.24 -7.62
C ARG A 324 9.17 -26.75 -6.25
N GLY A 325 7.86 -26.68 -5.98
CA GLY A 325 7.26 -27.29 -4.79
C GLY A 325 7.10 -26.35 -3.59
N PHE A 326 7.46 -25.09 -3.70
CA PHE A 326 7.20 -24.11 -2.62
C PHE A 326 5.72 -23.87 -2.41
N VAL A 327 5.38 -23.55 -1.18
CA VAL A 327 4.16 -22.85 -0.80
C VAL A 327 4.51 -21.36 -0.61
N TRP A 328 3.65 -20.47 -1.10
CA TRP A 328 3.76 -19.06 -0.82
C TRP A 328 2.60 -18.63 0.08
N ALA A 329 2.94 -18.07 1.23
CA ALA A 329 1.99 -17.58 2.21
C ALA A 329 2.12 -16.07 2.40
N ILE A 330 1.01 -15.38 2.59
CA ILE A 330 0.95 -13.95 2.97
C ILE A 330 0.28 -13.87 4.34
N ALA A 331 0.98 -13.32 5.32
CA ALA A 331 0.42 -13.02 6.63
C ALA A 331 -0.22 -11.63 6.61
N HIS A 332 -1.52 -11.56 6.85
CA HIS A 332 -2.28 -10.31 6.91
C HIS A 332 -2.30 -9.75 8.34
N ILE A 333 -1.12 -9.35 8.81
CA ILE A 333 -0.83 -8.99 10.20
C ILE A 333 -1.30 -7.58 10.56
N ARG A 334 -1.46 -7.30 11.85
CA ARG A 334 -1.76 -5.96 12.37
C ARG A 334 -0.69 -4.95 11.94
N GLY A 335 -1.13 -3.72 11.69
CA GLY A 335 -0.36 -2.66 11.04
C GLY A 335 -0.73 -2.47 9.57
N GLY A 336 -1.36 -3.50 8.92
CA GLY A 336 -2.17 -3.34 7.71
C GLY A 336 -3.60 -2.87 8.04
N GLN A 337 -4.49 -2.86 7.04
CA GLN A 337 -5.93 -2.55 7.22
C GLN A 337 -6.84 -3.66 6.69
N GLU A 338 -6.35 -4.88 6.60
CA GLU A 338 -7.12 -6.00 6.04
C GLU A 338 -8.43 -6.21 6.80
N LEU A 339 -8.40 -6.11 8.13
CA LEU A 339 -9.59 -6.21 9.01
C LEU A 339 -10.10 -4.83 9.47
N GLY A 340 -9.84 -3.77 8.70
CA GLY A 340 -10.31 -2.41 8.97
C GLY A 340 -9.34 -1.56 9.78
N ARG A 341 -9.80 -0.37 10.18
CA ARG A 341 -8.96 0.63 10.86
C ARG A 341 -8.41 0.15 12.21
N PRO A 342 -9.17 -0.54 13.06
CA PRO A 342 -8.63 -1.08 14.31
C PRO A 342 -7.44 -2.02 14.09
N TRP A 343 -7.37 -2.73 12.96
CA TRP A 343 -6.26 -3.59 12.59
C TRP A 343 -4.96 -2.82 12.39
N TYR A 344 -5.06 -1.63 11.81
CA TYR A 344 -3.95 -0.69 11.67
C TYR A 344 -3.57 -0.07 13.01
N ASP A 345 -4.53 0.46 13.75
CA ASP A 345 -4.29 1.15 15.02
C ASP A 345 -3.70 0.23 16.09
N ASP A 346 -3.96 -1.08 15.99
CA ASP A 346 -3.40 -2.10 16.87
C ASP A 346 -2.03 -2.64 16.41
N GLY A 347 -1.47 -2.11 15.32
CA GLY A 347 -0.15 -2.49 14.80
C GLY A 347 0.82 -1.32 14.62
N LYS A 348 0.55 -0.16 15.22
CA LYS A 348 1.42 1.03 15.14
C LYS A 348 1.74 1.62 16.50
N LEU A 349 2.69 2.58 16.54
CA LEU A 349 3.08 3.28 17.76
C LEU A 349 3.40 2.29 18.91
N GLN A 350 2.83 2.51 20.10
CA GLN A 350 3.03 1.65 21.29
C GLN A 350 2.42 0.23 21.17
N LYS A 351 1.81 -0.09 20.01
CA LYS A 351 1.25 -1.42 19.72
C LYS A 351 1.98 -2.14 18.60
N LYS A 352 3.08 -1.59 18.09
CA LYS A 352 3.87 -2.14 16.98
C LYS A 352 4.31 -3.58 17.21
N MET A 353 4.55 -3.98 18.45
CA MET A 353 4.94 -5.35 18.80
C MET A 353 3.93 -6.40 18.33
N ASN A 354 2.64 -6.04 18.24
CA ASN A 354 1.59 -6.93 17.74
C ASN A 354 1.84 -7.38 16.29
N THR A 355 2.42 -6.51 15.44
CA THR A 355 2.82 -6.86 14.07
C THR A 355 3.76 -8.06 14.06
N PHE A 356 4.75 -8.06 14.94
CA PHE A 356 5.79 -9.09 15.00
C PHE A 356 5.27 -10.39 15.61
N THR A 357 4.49 -10.31 16.68
CA THR A 357 3.89 -11.49 17.31
C THR A 357 2.84 -12.16 16.44
N ASP A 358 2.09 -11.40 15.64
CA ASP A 358 1.16 -11.92 14.64
C ASP A 358 1.90 -12.72 13.56
N PHE A 359 3.02 -12.19 13.05
CA PHE A 359 3.80 -12.86 12.02
C PHE A 359 4.44 -14.16 12.51
N ILE A 360 4.98 -14.15 13.74
CA ILE A 360 5.48 -15.36 14.41
C ILE A 360 4.36 -16.39 14.55
N ALA A 361 3.19 -15.98 15.05
CA ALA A 361 2.04 -16.87 15.19
C ALA A 361 1.59 -17.49 13.86
N CYS A 362 1.63 -16.72 12.77
CA CYS A 362 1.37 -17.25 11.43
C CYS A 362 2.39 -18.32 11.02
N GLY A 363 3.68 -18.09 11.26
CA GLY A 363 4.74 -19.10 11.02
C GLY A 363 4.55 -20.37 11.84
N GLU A 364 4.30 -20.24 13.14
CA GLU A 364 4.01 -21.36 14.04
C GLU A 364 2.76 -22.15 13.63
N HIS A 365 1.71 -21.45 13.21
CA HIS A 365 0.49 -22.08 12.70
C HIS A 365 0.76 -22.89 11.43
N LEU A 366 1.52 -22.35 10.48
CA LEU A 366 1.87 -23.06 9.24
C LEU A 366 2.66 -24.34 9.52
N VAL A 367 3.57 -24.31 10.48
CA VAL A 367 4.33 -25.50 10.91
C VAL A 367 3.43 -26.51 11.63
N SER A 368 2.65 -26.07 12.61
CA SER A 368 1.81 -26.96 13.43
C SER A 368 0.73 -27.67 12.63
N GLU A 369 0.16 -26.99 11.63
CA GLU A 369 -0.85 -27.55 10.74
C GLU A 369 -0.26 -28.32 9.56
N GLY A 370 1.07 -28.38 9.47
CA GLY A 370 1.81 -29.15 8.47
C GLY A 370 1.83 -28.54 7.08
N TRP A 371 1.54 -27.23 6.97
CA TRP A 371 1.68 -26.47 5.72
C TRP A 371 3.14 -26.20 5.38
N ALA A 372 3.95 -25.90 6.39
CA ALA A 372 5.38 -25.69 6.26
C ALA A 372 6.19 -26.82 6.90
N ASP A 373 7.30 -27.16 6.27
CA ASP A 373 8.36 -27.94 6.91
C ASP A 373 9.08 -27.04 7.93
N PRO A 374 9.20 -27.43 9.20
CA PRO A 374 9.88 -26.63 10.21
C PRO A 374 11.35 -26.33 9.89
N GLU A 375 12.00 -27.16 9.08
CA GLU A 375 13.38 -26.99 8.62
C GLU A 375 13.47 -26.25 7.27
N ARG A 376 12.33 -25.75 6.72
CA ARG A 376 12.27 -25.03 5.43
C ARG A 376 11.18 -23.95 5.43
N LEU A 377 11.05 -23.23 6.54
CA LEU A 377 10.20 -22.04 6.65
C LEU A 377 11.05 -20.77 6.50
N TYR A 378 10.71 -19.93 5.53
CA TYR A 378 11.43 -18.70 5.18
C TYR A 378 10.59 -17.46 5.44
N ALA A 379 11.16 -16.48 6.18
CA ALA A 379 10.54 -15.17 6.37
C ALA A 379 10.96 -14.23 5.24
N MET A 380 10.03 -13.45 4.70
CA MET A 380 10.34 -12.46 3.66
C MET A 380 9.55 -11.18 3.84
N GLY A 381 10.22 -10.03 3.66
CA GLY A 381 9.61 -8.71 3.69
C GLY A 381 10.56 -7.61 3.23
N GLY A 382 9.99 -6.50 2.77
CA GLY A 382 10.76 -5.38 2.26
C GLY A 382 10.39 -4.06 2.94
N SER A 383 11.34 -3.09 3.02
CA SER A 383 11.11 -1.77 3.64
C SER A 383 10.67 -1.92 5.10
N ALA A 384 9.49 -1.44 5.48
CA ALA A 384 8.89 -1.72 6.80
C ALA A 384 8.65 -3.24 7.04
N GLY A 385 8.41 -4.04 5.97
CA GLY A 385 8.42 -5.51 6.05
C GLY A 385 9.82 -6.07 6.31
N GLY A 386 10.87 -5.34 5.97
CA GLY A 386 12.25 -5.66 6.34
C GLY A 386 12.52 -5.40 7.83
N LEU A 387 11.92 -4.37 8.42
CA LEU A 387 11.85 -4.19 9.89
C LEU A 387 11.18 -5.41 10.54
N LEU A 388 10.03 -5.82 10.01
CA LEU A 388 9.32 -7.02 10.47
C LEU A 388 10.27 -8.24 10.49
N VAL A 389 10.93 -8.52 9.37
CA VAL A 389 11.88 -9.65 9.26
C VAL A 389 12.97 -9.52 10.31
N GLY A 390 13.65 -8.37 10.40
CA GLY A 390 14.73 -8.16 11.38
C GLY A 390 14.27 -8.34 12.82
N ALA A 391 13.08 -7.85 13.17
CA ALA A 391 12.52 -8.00 14.51
C ALA A 391 12.20 -9.47 14.86
N VAL A 392 11.53 -10.21 13.97
CA VAL A 392 11.19 -11.62 14.24
C VAL A 392 12.41 -12.54 14.27
N LEU A 393 13.49 -12.22 13.54
CA LEU A 393 14.76 -12.93 13.64
C LEU A 393 15.45 -12.70 15.00
N ASN A 394 15.29 -11.52 15.60
CA ASN A 394 15.76 -11.27 16.96
C ASN A 394 14.88 -11.94 18.01
N MET A 395 13.56 -11.99 17.82
CA MET A 395 12.58 -12.51 18.78
C MET A 395 12.52 -14.05 18.79
N LYS A 396 12.56 -14.67 17.62
CA LYS A 396 12.39 -16.14 17.47
C LYS A 396 13.19 -16.69 16.31
N PRO A 397 14.54 -16.62 16.36
CA PRO A 397 15.40 -17.05 15.26
C PRO A 397 15.24 -18.54 14.90
N GLU A 398 14.92 -19.39 15.88
CA GLU A 398 14.78 -20.84 15.72
C GLU A 398 13.53 -21.27 14.92
N LEU A 399 12.60 -20.36 14.66
CA LEU A 399 11.42 -20.66 13.84
C LEU A 399 11.73 -20.67 12.35
N TRP A 400 12.79 -19.97 11.93
CA TRP A 400 13.10 -19.68 10.55
C TRP A 400 14.35 -20.43 10.11
N ASP A 401 14.26 -21.14 8.99
CA ASP A 401 15.43 -21.73 8.35
C ASP A 401 16.23 -20.66 7.58
N GLY A 402 15.54 -19.75 6.93
CA GLY A 402 16.16 -18.61 6.27
C GLY A 402 15.23 -17.39 6.18
N ALA A 403 15.81 -16.26 5.75
CA ALA A 403 15.04 -15.03 5.57
C ALA A 403 15.58 -14.15 4.44
N ILE A 404 14.69 -13.35 3.87
CA ILE A 404 15.03 -12.27 2.93
C ILE A 404 14.51 -10.95 3.47
N ALA A 405 15.41 -9.99 3.68
CA ALA A 405 15.09 -8.63 4.07
C ALA A 405 15.50 -7.67 2.94
N SER A 406 14.51 -7.19 2.17
CA SER A 406 14.76 -6.34 1.01
C SER A 406 14.63 -4.85 1.41
N VAL A 407 15.66 -4.05 1.16
CA VAL A 407 15.76 -2.60 1.52
C VAL A 407 15.23 -2.31 2.94
N PRO A 408 15.70 -3.05 3.98
CA PRO A 408 15.02 -3.14 5.25
C PRO A 408 15.25 -1.92 6.15
N PHE A 409 14.18 -1.42 6.76
CA PHE A 409 14.18 -0.37 7.79
C PHE A 409 14.58 -0.98 9.15
N VAL A 410 15.89 -1.04 9.44
CA VAL A 410 16.41 -1.82 10.58
C VAL A 410 17.13 -1.02 11.65
N ASP A 411 17.45 0.25 11.40
CA ASP A 411 18.06 1.17 12.37
C ASP A 411 17.05 2.25 12.80
N VAL A 412 15.94 1.78 13.37
CA VAL A 412 14.72 2.56 13.58
C VAL A 412 14.98 3.83 14.41
N VAL A 413 15.69 3.69 15.53
CA VAL A 413 15.90 4.81 16.46
C VAL A 413 16.80 5.88 15.85
N THR A 414 17.90 5.49 15.21
CA THR A 414 18.85 6.45 14.61
C THR A 414 18.19 7.21 13.47
N THR A 415 17.48 6.51 12.58
CA THR A 415 16.79 7.12 11.44
C THR A 415 15.68 8.06 11.89
N MET A 416 14.87 7.67 12.88
CA MET A 416 13.77 8.51 13.36
C MET A 416 14.24 9.70 14.24
N LEU A 417 15.52 9.74 14.68
CA LEU A 417 16.13 10.90 15.34
C LEU A 417 16.68 11.94 14.35
N ASP A 418 16.84 11.59 13.09
CA ASP A 418 17.40 12.46 12.06
C ASP A 418 16.27 12.98 11.14
N ASP A 419 15.80 14.19 11.44
CA ASP A 419 14.73 14.87 10.68
C ASP A 419 15.18 15.37 9.29
N SER A 420 16.46 15.31 8.98
CA SER A 420 16.99 15.59 7.64
C SER A 420 16.83 14.42 6.66
N ILE A 421 16.58 13.20 7.17
CA ILE A 421 16.31 12.05 6.30
C ILE A 421 14.91 12.19 5.69
N PRO A 422 14.75 12.02 4.37
CA PRO A 422 13.45 12.04 3.71
C PRO A 422 12.45 11.11 4.39
N LEU A 423 11.19 11.55 4.53
CA LEU A 423 10.05 10.87 5.15
C LEU A 423 10.02 10.87 6.69
N THR A 424 11.15 11.01 7.41
CA THR A 424 11.21 10.88 8.88
C THR A 424 10.13 11.67 9.61
N THR A 425 9.98 12.96 9.29
CA THR A 425 8.99 13.83 9.97
C THR A 425 7.55 13.41 9.69
N GLY A 426 7.27 12.89 8.50
CA GLY A 426 5.95 12.40 8.09
C GLY A 426 5.54 11.08 8.74
N GLU A 427 6.48 10.37 9.37
CA GLU A 427 6.27 9.02 9.88
C GLU A 427 6.15 8.93 11.42
N TYR A 428 6.20 10.06 12.12
CA TYR A 428 6.03 10.06 13.59
C TYR A 428 4.69 9.50 14.05
N ASP A 429 3.65 9.55 13.24
CA ASP A 429 2.35 8.94 13.55
C ASP A 429 2.27 7.44 13.27
N GLU A 430 3.27 6.89 12.61
CA GLU A 430 3.43 5.43 12.43
C GLU A 430 4.31 4.81 13.50
N TRP A 431 5.52 5.38 13.70
CA TRP A 431 6.56 4.81 14.55
C TRP A 431 6.63 5.43 15.94
N GLY A 432 6.24 6.70 16.09
CA GLY A 432 6.47 7.55 17.24
C GLY A 432 7.63 8.52 17.01
N ASN A 433 7.69 9.57 17.83
CA ASN A 433 8.79 10.53 17.80
C ASN A 433 9.80 10.20 18.90
N PRO A 434 11.04 9.76 18.58
CA PRO A 434 12.02 9.34 19.58
C PRO A 434 12.60 10.51 20.40
N ASN A 435 12.28 11.76 20.08
CA ASN A 435 12.53 12.90 20.98
C ASN A 435 11.65 12.84 22.24
N ASP A 436 10.54 12.07 22.23
CA ASP A 436 9.81 11.66 23.40
C ASP A 436 10.38 10.36 23.97
N LYS A 437 10.71 10.37 25.28
CA LYS A 437 11.37 9.23 25.93
C LYS A 437 10.55 7.93 25.85
N ALA A 438 9.24 7.99 25.95
CA ALA A 438 8.39 6.78 25.91
C ALA A 438 8.43 6.16 24.51
N SER A 439 8.38 6.97 23.47
CA SER A 439 8.51 6.53 22.08
C SER A 439 9.92 5.99 21.79
N TYR A 440 10.97 6.67 22.28
CA TYR A 440 12.35 6.20 22.16
C TYR A 440 12.53 4.80 22.78
N ASP A 441 12.14 4.64 24.05
CA ASP A 441 12.30 3.37 24.77
C ASP A 441 11.53 2.24 24.07
N TYR A 442 10.34 2.54 23.55
CA TYR A 442 9.52 1.55 22.85
C TYR A 442 10.13 1.15 21.51
N MET A 443 10.56 2.12 20.68
CA MET A 443 11.25 1.84 19.41
C MET A 443 12.54 1.04 19.64
N LEU A 444 13.32 1.41 20.66
CA LEU A 444 14.54 0.69 21.04
C LEU A 444 14.25 -0.78 21.35
N SER A 445 13.10 -1.09 21.93
CA SER A 445 12.74 -2.46 22.31
C SER A 445 12.56 -3.42 21.13
N TYR A 446 12.32 -2.91 19.94
CA TYR A 446 12.12 -3.74 18.73
C TYR A 446 13.06 -3.42 17.57
N SER A 447 13.81 -2.33 17.61
CA SER A 447 14.72 -1.93 16.52
C SER A 447 15.70 -3.07 16.20
N PRO A 448 15.68 -3.63 14.98
CA PRO A 448 16.48 -4.82 14.66
C PRO A 448 17.97 -4.64 14.90
N TYR A 449 18.53 -3.50 14.49
CA TYR A 449 19.94 -3.19 14.68
C TYR A 449 20.31 -3.18 16.15
N ASP A 450 19.51 -2.55 17.00
CA ASP A 450 19.83 -2.37 18.42
C ASP A 450 19.76 -3.68 19.19
N ASN A 451 18.86 -4.60 18.79
CA ASN A 451 18.60 -5.87 19.47
C ASN A 451 19.37 -7.08 18.88
N VAL A 452 20.40 -6.86 18.07
CA VAL A 452 21.31 -7.95 17.67
C VAL A 452 22.10 -8.44 18.87
N GLU A 453 22.02 -9.72 19.19
CA GLU A 453 22.70 -10.38 20.30
C GLU A 453 23.63 -11.50 19.83
N ALA A 454 24.48 -12.00 20.74
CA ALA A 454 25.34 -13.16 20.49
C ALA A 454 24.50 -14.46 20.56
N LYS A 455 23.87 -14.83 19.43
CA LYS A 455 23.06 -16.05 19.27
C LYS A 455 23.14 -16.62 17.84
N ALA A 456 22.59 -17.80 17.64
CA ALA A 456 22.43 -18.37 16.30
C ALA A 456 21.31 -17.64 15.54
N TYR A 457 21.58 -17.30 14.28
CA TYR A 457 20.62 -16.69 13.36
C TYR A 457 20.42 -17.61 12.14
N PRO A 458 19.23 -17.62 11.52
CA PRO A 458 18.98 -18.38 10.30
C PRO A 458 19.82 -17.84 9.13
N ALA A 459 19.79 -18.54 8.01
CA ALA A 459 20.35 -18.03 6.77
C ALA A 459 19.66 -16.70 6.38
N LEU A 460 20.42 -15.70 5.90
CA LEU A 460 19.87 -14.37 5.64
C LEU A 460 20.46 -13.75 4.38
N LEU A 461 19.56 -13.34 3.47
CA LEU A 461 19.88 -12.46 2.35
C LEU A 461 19.29 -11.06 2.63
N VAL A 462 20.15 -10.05 2.62
CA VAL A 462 19.77 -8.64 2.73
C VAL A 462 20.06 -7.94 1.41
N THR A 463 19.08 -7.23 0.85
CA THR A 463 19.28 -6.39 -0.34
C THR A 463 19.15 -4.92 -0.01
N SER A 464 19.85 -4.06 -0.76
CA SER A 464 19.86 -2.60 -0.57
C SER A 464 20.10 -1.88 -1.89
N GLY A 465 19.73 -0.61 -1.98
CA GLY A 465 20.04 0.28 -3.09
C GLY A 465 20.95 1.44 -2.63
N LEU A 466 22.04 1.74 -3.36
CA LEU A 466 22.93 2.84 -3.00
C LEU A 466 22.22 4.20 -3.01
N HIS A 467 21.25 4.37 -3.92
CA HIS A 467 20.49 5.60 -4.12
C HIS A 467 19.10 5.54 -3.48
N ASP A 468 18.94 4.72 -2.46
CA ASP A 468 17.67 4.60 -1.74
C ASP A 468 17.40 5.89 -0.94
N SER A 469 16.31 6.59 -1.28
CA SER A 469 15.88 7.84 -0.66
C SER A 469 14.84 7.64 0.46
N GLN A 470 14.38 6.40 0.68
CA GLN A 470 13.38 6.06 1.69
C GLN A 470 14.01 5.35 2.89
N VAL A 471 14.83 4.33 2.62
CA VAL A 471 15.60 3.60 3.63
C VAL A 471 17.07 3.65 3.23
N GLN A 472 17.84 4.39 4.00
CA GLN A 472 19.22 4.68 3.67
C GLN A 472 20.06 3.41 3.62
N TYR A 473 20.92 3.25 2.61
CA TYR A 473 21.71 2.03 2.36
C TYR A 473 22.62 1.63 3.54
N TRP A 474 22.98 2.57 4.40
CA TRP A 474 23.82 2.28 5.57
C TRP A 474 23.09 1.52 6.68
N GLU A 475 21.76 1.60 6.78
CA GLU A 475 20.99 0.85 7.77
C GLU A 475 21.20 -0.66 7.63
N PRO A 476 20.84 -1.30 6.48
CA PRO A 476 21.10 -2.72 6.27
C PRO A 476 22.59 -3.06 6.31
N THR A 477 23.48 -2.15 5.88
CA THR A 477 24.92 -2.39 5.90
C THR A 477 25.46 -2.49 7.33
N LYS A 478 25.08 -1.56 8.21
CA LYS A 478 25.41 -1.60 9.64
C LYS A 478 24.84 -2.84 10.32
N TRP A 479 23.60 -3.16 10.04
CA TRP A 479 22.92 -4.32 10.61
C TRP A 479 23.62 -5.63 10.25
N VAL A 480 23.94 -5.86 8.98
CA VAL A 480 24.71 -7.04 8.54
C VAL A 480 26.10 -7.09 9.16
N ALA A 481 26.79 -5.95 9.27
CA ALA A 481 28.10 -5.90 9.93
C ALA A 481 28.01 -6.32 11.40
N LYS A 482 26.98 -5.86 12.14
CA LYS A 482 26.75 -6.23 13.54
C LYS A 482 26.38 -7.70 13.68
N LEU A 483 25.53 -8.24 12.80
CA LEU A 483 25.20 -9.69 12.75
C LEU A 483 26.46 -10.52 12.53
N ARG A 484 27.33 -10.15 11.58
CA ARG A 484 28.60 -10.87 11.32
C ARG A 484 29.52 -10.89 12.53
N ALA A 485 29.51 -9.83 13.33
CA ALA A 485 30.35 -9.74 14.52
C ALA A 485 29.84 -10.55 15.71
N LEU A 486 28.50 -10.71 15.83
CA LEU A 486 27.87 -11.27 17.03
C LEU A 486 27.28 -12.67 16.86
N ARG A 487 26.88 -13.08 15.64
CA ARG A 487 26.28 -14.41 15.43
C ARG A 487 27.22 -15.53 15.88
N THR A 488 26.65 -16.61 16.41
CA THR A 488 27.40 -17.74 16.97
C THR A 488 27.44 -18.96 16.05
N ASN A 489 26.87 -18.88 14.85
CA ASN A 489 26.82 -19.95 13.85
C ASN A 489 27.32 -19.47 12.48
N ASP A 490 27.48 -20.39 11.53
CA ASP A 490 28.08 -20.16 10.20
C ASP A 490 27.05 -20.22 9.05
N THR A 491 25.75 -20.01 9.35
CA THR A 491 24.69 -19.94 8.32
C THR A 491 24.99 -18.87 7.28
N THR A 492 24.43 -19.02 6.08
CA THR A 492 24.59 -18.06 4.98
C THR A 492 24.17 -16.65 5.43
N LEU A 493 25.04 -15.65 5.26
CA LEU A 493 24.71 -14.23 5.53
C LEU A 493 25.24 -13.36 4.41
N LEU A 494 24.35 -12.93 3.53
CA LEU A 494 24.66 -12.16 2.32
C LEU A 494 24.11 -10.75 2.41
N LEU A 495 24.88 -9.80 1.90
CA LEU A 495 24.43 -8.43 1.63
C LEU A 495 24.69 -8.12 0.16
N HIS A 496 23.62 -7.77 -0.56
CA HIS A 496 23.70 -7.30 -1.94
C HIS A 496 23.23 -5.86 -2.03
N THR A 497 24.16 -4.93 -2.36
CA THR A 497 23.83 -3.53 -2.60
C THR A 497 23.82 -3.26 -4.10
N ASN A 498 22.65 -2.87 -4.64
CA ASN A 498 22.53 -2.42 -6.01
C ASN A 498 23.09 -0.99 -6.13
N MET A 499 24.19 -0.85 -6.86
CA MET A 499 24.92 0.42 -6.99
C MET A 499 24.24 1.44 -7.89
N ASP A 500 23.24 1.04 -8.69
CA ASP A 500 22.58 1.87 -9.71
C ASP A 500 21.10 2.12 -9.40
N ALA A 501 20.59 1.65 -8.27
CA ALA A 501 19.16 1.70 -7.96
C ALA A 501 18.88 2.32 -6.58
N GLY A 502 17.65 2.80 -6.41
CA GLY A 502 17.07 3.25 -5.15
C GLY A 502 16.11 2.20 -4.56
N HIS A 503 15.13 2.68 -3.77
CA HIS A 503 14.19 1.83 -3.00
C HIS A 503 13.40 0.82 -3.84
N GLY A 504 13.00 1.20 -5.03
CA GLY A 504 12.21 0.35 -5.93
C GLY A 504 13.00 -0.67 -6.74
N GLY A 505 14.33 -0.73 -6.58
CA GLY A 505 15.21 -1.58 -7.39
C GLY A 505 15.43 -1.05 -8.82
N LYS A 506 15.91 -1.90 -9.71
CA LYS A 506 16.19 -1.49 -11.11
C LYS A 506 14.92 -1.15 -11.88
N SER A 507 14.96 -0.02 -12.56
CA SER A 507 13.92 0.37 -13.52
C SER A 507 13.96 -0.51 -14.78
N GLY A 508 12.79 -0.85 -15.29
CA GLY A 508 12.63 -1.62 -16.51
C GLY A 508 12.11 -3.06 -16.29
N ARG A 509 11.22 -3.48 -17.20
CA ARG A 509 10.45 -4.74 -17.07
C ARG A 509 11.32 -5.97 -16.80
N PHE A 510 12.46 -6.10 -17.45
CA PHE A 510 13.30 -7.29 -17.39
C PHE A 510 14.49 -7.14 -16.42
N ALA A 511 14.93 -5.92 -16.15
CA ALA A 511 16.05 -5.68 -15.22
C ALA A 511 15.71 -6.11 -13.80
N ARG A 512 14.47 -5.91 -13.37
CA ARG A 512 13.95 -6.34 -12.06
C ARG A 512 14.01 -7.86 -11.87
N TYR A 513 13.89 -8.66 -12.93
CA TYR A 513 13.95 -10.12 -12.81
C TYR A 513 15.31 -10.63 -12.33
N HIS A 514 16.40 -9.89 -12.50
CA HIS A 514 17.70 -10.27 -11.94
C HIS A 514 17.71 -10.22 -10.41
N GLU A 515 17.03 -9.22 -9.82
CA GLU A 515 16.89 -9.09 -8.37
C GLU A 515 15.99 -10.21 -7.81
N VAL A 516 14.86 -10.45 -8.44
CA VAL A 516 13.97 -11.58 -8.08
C VAL A 516 14.69 -12.93 -8.23
N ALA A 517 15.51 -13.10 -9.27
CA ALA A 517 16.27 -14.32 -9.47
C ALA A 517 17.32 -14.54 -8.38
N LEU A 518 17.95 -13.47 -7.86
CA LEU A 518 18.86 -13.55 -6.73
C LEU A 518 18.15 -14.03 -5.47
N GLU A 519 16.99 -13.43 -5.16
CA GLU A 519 16.16 -13.83 -4.02
C GLU A 519 15.72 -15.30 -4.11
N TYR A 520 15.26 -15.72 -5.29
CA TYR A 520 14.80 -17.09 -5.51
C TYR A 520 15.94 -18.10 -5.54
N ALA A 521 17.11 -17.74 -6.07
CA ALA A 521 18.30 -18.59 -6.01
C ALA A 521 18.74 -18.83 -4.56
N PHE A 522 18.69 -17.81 -3.70
CA PHE A 522 18.94 -17.97 -2.27
C PHE A 522 17.94 -18.97 -1.65
N LEU A 523 16.62 -18.77 -1.83
CA LEU A 523 15.60 -19.68 -1.30
C LEU A 523 15.77 -21.13 -1.79
N LEU A 524 16.07 -21.30 -3.07
CA LEU A 524 16.27 -22.63 -3.66
C LEU A 524 17.54 -23.30 -3.13
N SER A 525 18.60 -22.52 -2.91
CA SER A 525 19.85 -23.03 -2.35
C SER A 525 19.66 -23.50 -0.91
N GLU A 526 19.02 -22.69 -0.07
CA GLU A 526 18.77 -23.06 1.34
C GLU A 526 17.74 -24.21 1.46
N ALA A 527 16.86 -24.40 0.47
CA ALA A 527 15.90 -25.49 0.43
C ALA A 527 16.45 -26.79 -0.20
N ASP A 528 17.74 -26.84 -0.60
CA ASP A 528 18.37 -27.94 -1.33
C ASP A 528 17.62 -28.33 -2.64
N LEU A 529 17.13 -27.33 -3.38
CA LEU A 529 16.37 -27.49 -4.62
C LEU A 529 17.06 -26.89 -5.87
N VAL A 530 18.37 -26.68 -5.81
CA VAL A 530 19.19 -26.18 -6.93
C VAL A 530 19.61 -27.30 -7.86
#